data_04f7afb3c12e3ff2c42aed4cfe4070de
#
_entry.id   04f7afb3c12e3ff2c42aed4cfe4070de
#
_cell.length_a   1.000
_cell.length_b   1.000
_cell.length_c   1.000
_cell.angle_alpha   90.00
_cell.angle_beta   90.00
_cell.angle_gamma   90.00
#
_symmetry.space_group_name_H-M   'P 1'
#
loop_
_entity.id
_entity.type
_entity.pdbx_description
1 polymer ?
#
loop_
_entity_poly.entity_id
_entity_poly.type
_entity_poly.pdbx_seq_one_letter_code
_entity_poly.pdbx_strand_id
1 'polypeptide(L)'
;QQLKELIINQISAGILKPMQRVPSENQLVTSMGVSRMTANRALRELNDEGYLDRKAGIGSFVSDLKSTSHLLEVRNIADEVASRGNEYSSQVIKCETKKIPEDVAKVMKMKKDQQVTHILLVHSENKVPIQIEDRFIDINFAPEILGQDFSNNTPSAYLSSIAPLQEAEQVVKAIIPEKFIADLLMMEKGRPCLLITR
;
A
#
# COMPACT_ATOMS: atom_id res chain seq x y z
N GLN A 1 23.95 5.48 0.47
CA GLN A 1 22.94 4.63 -0.16
C GLN A 1 23.24 3.15 0.05
N GLN A 2 24.45 2.64 -0.23
CA GLN A 2 24.86 1.25 -0.05
C GLN A 2 24.66 0.69 1.37
N LEU A 3 24.96 1.47 2.42
CA LEU A 3 24.76 1.07 3.81
C LEU A 3 23.28 0.86 4.16
N LYS A 4 22.43 1.74 3.64
CA LYS A 4 20.97 1.67 3.82
C LYS A 4 20.40 0.41 3.15
N GLU A 5 20.76 0.18 1.88
CA GLU A 5 20.34 -1.00 1.12
C GLU A 5 20.78 -2.31 1.80
N LEU A 6 21.98 -2.33 2.36
CA LEU A 6 22.48 -3.50 3.09
C LEU A 6 21.61 -3.81 4.31
N ILE A 7 21.25 -2.80 5.11
CA ILE A 7 20.42 -3.00 6.32
C ILE A 7 19.01 -3.44 5.90
N ILE A 8 18.41 -2.84 4.85
CA ILE A 8 17.11 -3.24 4.31
C ILE A 8 17.14 -4.71 3.85
N ASN A 9 18.18 -5.10 3.12
CA ASN A 9 18.34 -6.50 2.67
C ASN A 9 18.46 -7.48 3.84
N GLN A 10 19.17 -7.11 4.92
CA GLN A 10 19.26 -7.94 6.11
C GLN A 10 17.92 -8.07 6.86
N ILE A 11 17.13 -7.01 6.89
CA ILE A 11 15.76 -7.04 7.45
C ILE A 11 14.86 -7.92 6.59
N SER A 12 14.87 -7.73 5.27
CA SER A 12 14.05 -8.49 4.33
C SER A 12 14.40 -9.97 4.28
N ALA A 13 15.69 -10.30 4.45
CA ALA A 13 16.16 -11.68 4.54
C ALA A 13 15.94 -12.33 5.93
N GLY A 14 15.37 -11.60 6.89
CA GLY A 14 15.12 -12.10 8.25
C GLY A 14 16.39 -12.29 9.11
N ILE A 15 17.54 -11.78 8.64
CA ILE A 15 18.81 -11.79 9.40
C ILE A 15 18.71 -10.83 10.60
N LEU A 16 18.18 -9.63 10.35
CA LEU A 16 17.77 -8.69 11.39
C LEU A 16 16.29 -8.86 11.66
N LYS A 17 15.95 -9.34 12.84
CA LYS A 17 14.57 -9.63 13.25
C LYS A 17 13.87 -8.36 13.79
N PRO A 18 12.53 -8.27 13.73
CA PRO A 18 11.77 -7.22 14.41
C PRO A 18 12.18 -7.06 15.86
N MET A 19 12.23 -5.83 16.36
CA MET A 19 12.70 -5.43 17.69
C MET A 19 14.18 -5.73 17.99
N GLN A 20 14.91 -6.32 17.07
CA GLN A 20 16.34 -6.55 17.22
C GLN A 20 17.10 -5.23 17.07
N ARG A 21 18.12 -5.03 17.93
CA ARG A 21 18.99 -3.87 17.87
C ARG A 21 19.90 -3.96 16.64
N VAL A 22 19.92 -2.91 15.82
CA VAL A 22 20.88 -2.78 14.72
C VAL A 22 22.23 -2.27 15.23
N PRO A 23 23.32 -2.50 14.49
CA PRO A 23 24.64 -1.98 14.86
C PRO A 23 24.59 -0.45 15.04
N SER A 24 25.23 0.01 16.10
CA SER A 24 25.36 1.44 16.39
C SER A 24 26.20 2.17 15.34
N GLU A 25 26.11 3.51 15.29
CA GLU A 25 26.94 4.33 14.40
C GLU A 25 28.44 3.96 14.50
N ASN A 26 28.95 3.79 15.72
CA ASN A 26 30.36 3.44 15.94
C ASN A 26 30.68 2.04 15.42
N GLN A 27 29.80 1.06 15.61
CA GLN A 27 29.95 -0.28 15.08
C GLN A 27 29.95 -0.31 13.55
N LEU A 28 29.03 0.46 12.92
CA LEU A 28 28.99 0.61 11.46
C LEU A 28 30.25 1.26 10.90
N VAL A 29 30.78 2.30 11.58
CA VAL A 29 32.07 2.93 11.24
C VAL A 29 33.18 1.90 11.26
N THR A 30 33.27 1.11 12.33
CA THR A 30 34.37 0.13 12.52
C THR A 30 34.25 -1.06 11.56
N SER A 31 33.02 -1.58 11.34
CA SER A 31 32.84 -2.79 10.54
C SER A 31 32.78 -2.55 9.04
N MET A 32 32.36 -1.34 8.61
CA MET A 32 32.12 -1.04 7.20
C MET A 32 33.00 0.08 6.63
N GLY A 33 33.86 0.68 7.45
CA GLY A 33 34.77 1.74 7.01
C GLY A 33 34.12 3.04 6.57
N VAL A 34 32.85 3.25 6.94
CA VAL A 34 32.10 4.47 6.57
C VAL A 34 32.34 5.60 7.56
N SER A 35 32.14 6.86 7.15
CA SER A 35 32.21 7.97 8.09
C SER A 35 31.07 7.92 9.09
N ARG A 36 31.27 8.49 10.30
CA ARG A 36 30.22 8.60 11.32
C ARG A 36 29.01 9.36 10.80
N MET A 37 29.22 10.38 9.98
CA MET A 37 28.17 11.18 9.36
C MET A 37 27.34 10.35 8.38
N THR A 38 28.00 9.47 7.61
CA THR A 38 27.34 8.54 6.69
C THR A 38 26.50 7.51 7.45
N ALA A 39 27.04 6.92 8.53
CA ALA A 39 26.32 5.99 9.38
C ALA A 39 25.09 6.63 10.03
N ASN A 40 25.25 7.82 10.62
CA ASN A 40 24.14 8.56 11.23
C ASN A 40 23.04 8.90 10.22
N ARG A 41 23.42 9.41 9.04
CA ARG A 41 22.49 9.74 7.97
C ARG A 41 21.69 8.51 7.52
N ALA A 42 22.35 7.38 7.29
CA ALA A 42 21.69 6.15 6.89
C ALA A 42 20.68 5.64 7.94
N LEU A 43 21.08 5.64 9.23
CA LEU A 43 20.18 5.23 10.32
C LEU A 43 19.01 6.19 10.51
N ARG A 44 19.20 7.49 10.25
CA ARG A 44 18.13 8.48 10.31
C ARG A 44 17.15 8.29 9.15
N GLU A 45 17.65 8.17 7.92
CA GLU A 45 16.81 7.90 6.75
C GLU A 45 16.00 6.61 6.93
N LEU A 46 16.60 5.52 7.45
CA LEU A 46 15.91 4.27 7.74
C LEU A 46 14.83 4.42 8.84
N ASN A 47 15.05 5.28 9.83
CA ASN A 47 14.04 5.63 10.83
C ASN A 47 12.90 6.43 10.21
N ASP A 48 13.20 7.44 9.39
CA ASP A 48 12.21 8.30 8.74
C ASP A 48 11.36 7.50 7.72
N GLU A 49 11.93 6.43 7.15
CA GLU A 49 11.24 5.48 6.26
C GLU A 49 10.55 4.32 7.00
N GLY A 50 10.61 4.30 8.34
CA GLY A 50 9.92 3.32 9.16
C GLY A 50 10.56 1.93 9.28
N TYR A 51 11.76 1.71 8.72
CA TYR A 51 12.51 0.46 8.89
C TYR A 51 13.09 0.29 10.29
N LEU A 52 13.41 1.39 10.95
CA LEU A 52 14.00 1.41 12.29
C LEU A 52 13.25 2.33 13.24
N ASP A 53 13.21 1.95 14.52
CA ASP A 53 12.80 2.78 15.65
C ASP A 53 14.04 3.28 16.38
N ARG A 54 14.26 4.59 16.38
CA ARG A 54 15.41 5.20 17.06
C ARG A 54 15.00 5.66 18.46
N LYS A 55 15.61 5.05 19.48
CA LYS A 55 15.41 5.43 20.89
C LYS A 55 16.62 6.22 21.38
N ALA A 56 16.42 7.49 21.74
CA ALA A 56 17.48 8.36 22.19
C ALA A 56 18.25 7.74 23.36
N GLY A 57 19.57 7.70 23.27
CA GLY A 57 20.46 7.13 24.30
C GLY A 57 20.48 5.59 24.37
N ILE A 58 19.56 4.90 23.71
CA ILE A 58 19.45 3.44 23.79
C ILE A 58 19.98 2.77 22.52
N GLY A 59 19.63 3.31 21.34
CA GLY A 59 20.06 2.78 20.04
C GLY A 59 18.93 2.74 19.03
N SER A 60 19.21 2.13 17.87
CA SER A 60 18.24 1.88 16.82
C SER A 60 17.86 0.39 16.81
N PHE A 61 16.60 0.13 16.61
CA PHE A 61 16.02 -1.22 16.60
C PHE A 61 15.27 -1.40 15.29
N VAL A 62 15.23 -2.62 14.77
CA VAL A 62 14.34 -2.95 13.64
C VAL A 62 12.92 -2.68 14.09
N SER A 63 12.19 -1.86 13.35
CA SER A 63 10.79 -1.59 13.66
C SER A 63 10.00 -2.89 13.70
N ASP A 64 9.14 -3.03 14.70
CA ASP A 64 8.20 -4.15 14.72
C ASP A 64 7.11 -3.86 13.68
N LEU A 65 7.34 -4.30 12.45
CA LEU A 65 6.38 -4.22 11.35
C LEU A 65 5.04 -4.90 11.68
N LYS A 66 4.99 -5.65 12.79
CA LYS A 66 3.71 -6.18 13.32
C LYS A 66 2.90 -5.13 14.07
N SER A 67 3.51 -4.03 14.54
CA SER A 67 2.79 -2.92 15.19
C SER A 67 2.36 -1.84 14.21
N THR A 68 2.99 -1.72 13.05
CA THR A 68 2.42 -0.96 11.92
C THR A 68 1.43 -1.89 11.25
N SER A 69 0.17 -1.77 11.65
CA SER A 69 -0.94 -2.53 11.08
C SER A 69 -0.77 -2.64 9.55
N HIS A 70 -0.74 -3.86 9.00
CA HIS A 70 -0.76 -4.10 7.54
C HIS A 70 -1.90 -3.34 6.85
N LEU A 71 -2.89 -2.87 7.62
CA LEU A 71 -3.94 -1.97 7.17
C LEU A 71 -3.43 -0.59 6.71
N LEU A 72 -2.22 -0.17 7.11
CA LEU A 72 -1.62 1.11 6.72
C LEU A 72 -0.71 0.98 5.49
N GLU A 73 -0.30 -0.22 5.14
CA GLU A 73 0.53 -0.46 3.96
C GLU A 73 -0.36 -0.58 2.72
N VAL A 74 -0.09 0.24 1.71
CA VAL A 74 -0.77 0.16 0.41
C VAL A 74 -0.13 -0.99 -0.38
N ARG A 75 -0.52 -2.22 -0.07
CA ARG A 75 -0.09 -3.41 -0.83
C ARG A 75 -1.00 -3.64 -2.02
N ASN A 76 -0.42 -4.20 -3.07
CA ASN A 76 -1.17 -4.72 -4.19
C ASN A 76 -1.84 -6.04 -3.76
N ILE A 77 -3.15 -6.13 -3.86
CA ILE A 77 -3.91 -7.32 -3.45
C ILE A 77 -3.52 -8.57 -4.26
N ALA A 78 -3.13 -8.41 -5.53
CA ALA A 78 -2.66 -9.54 -6.34
C ALA A 78 -1.38 -10.15 -5.78
N ASP A 79 -0.41 -9.30 -5.37
CA ASP A 79 0.84 -9.75 -4.77
C ASP A 79 0.59 -10.39 -3.39
N GLU A 80 -0.37 -9.86 -2.64
CA GLU A 80 -0.76 -10.40 -1.34
C GLU A 80 -1.36 -11.81 -1.49
N VAL A 81 -2.26 -12.02 -2.45
CA VAL A 81 -2.84 -13.33 -2.77
C VAL A 81 -1.75 -14.29 -3.24
N ALA A 82 -0.88 -13.86 -4.15
CA ALA A 82 0.24 -14.67 -4.65
C ALA A 82 1.21 -15.07 -3.53
N SER A 83 1.48 -14.19 -2.57
CA SER A 83 2.36 -14.47 -1.41
C SER A 83 1.84 -15.60 -0.51
N ARG A 84 0.53 -15.83 -0.52
CA ARG A 84 -0.14 -16.95 0.17
C ARG A 84 -0.17 -18.24 -0.67
N GLY A 85 0.38 -18.21 -1.89
CA GLY A 85 0.35 -19.35 -2.82
C GLY A 85 -1.00 -19.59 -3.49
N ASN A 86 -1.88 -18.57 -3.49
CA ASN A 86 -3.23 -18.66 -4.04
C ASN A 86 -3.35 -17.98 -5.41
N GLU A 87 -4.37 -18.35 -6.16
CA GLU A 87 -4.68 -17.79 -7.48
C GLU A 87 -5.47 -16.48 -7.32
N TYR A 88 -4.92 -15.40 -7.88
CA TYR A 88 -5.59 -14.10 -7.95
C TYR A 88 -6.40 -14.01 -9.26
N SER A 89 -7.57 -13.42 -9.18
CA SER A 89 -8.36 -12.98 -10.34
C SER A 89 -9.20 -11.76 -9.98
N SER A 90 -9.62 -11.01 -10.98
CA SER A 90 -10.57 -9.92 -10.76
C SER A 90 -11.66 -9.88 -11.83
N GLN A 91 -12.80 -9.31 -11.46
CA GLN A 91 -13.92 -9.04 -12.34
C GLN A 91 -14.17 -7.54 -12.39
N VAL A 92 -14.02 -6.94 -13.56
CA VAL A 92 -14.35 -5.53 -13.79
C VAL A 92 -15.86 -5.38 -13.90
N ILE A 93 -16.46 -4.61 -12.98
CA ILE A 93 -17.88 -4.28 -12.97
C ILE A 93 -18.13 -2.98 -13.74
N LYS A 94 -17.21 -1.99 -13.57
CA LYS A 94 -17.23 -0.72 -14.30
C LYS A 94 -15.80 -0.29 -14.60
N CYS A 95 -15.59 0.24 -15.79
CA CYS A 95 -14.39 0.96 -16.18
C CYS A 95 -14.82 2.03 -17.19
N GLU A 96 -15.02 3.27 -16.73
CA GLU A 96 -15.66 4.31 -17.52
C GLU A 96 -15.14 5.70 -17.16
N THR A 97 -15.24 6.64 -18.09
CA THR A 97 -15.08 8.06 -17.78
C THR A 97 -16.43 8.61 -17.34
N LYS A 98 -16.44 9.31 -16.21
CA LYS A 98 -17.65 9.98 -15.69
C LYS A 98 -17.34 11.32 -15.04
N LYS A 99 -18.35 12.12 -14.85
CA LYS A 99 -18.26 13.33 -14.02
C LYS A 99 -17.93 12.95 -12.58
N ILE A 100 -17.00 13.66 -11.98
CA ILE A 100 -16.56 13.41 -10.60
C ILE A 100 -17.71 13.61 -9.61
N PRO A 101 -18.01 12.66 -8.69
CA PRO A 101 -18.95 12.87 -7.60
C PRO A 101 -18.49 14.01 -6.67
N GLU A 102 -19.43 14.71 -6.06
CA GLU A 102 -19.14 15.93 -5.28
C GLU A 102 -18.26 15.65 -4.04
N ASP A 103 -18.49 14.55 -3.37
CA ASP A 103 -17.69 14.08 -2.22
C ASP A 103 -16.27 13.72 -2.63
N VAL A 104 -16.10 13.02 -3.75
CA VAL A 104 -14.80 12.67 -4.33
C VAL A 104 -14.05 13.92 -4.79
N ALA A 105 -14.75 14.88 -5.43
CA ALA A 105 -14.16 16.14 -5.87
C ALA A 105 -13.55 16.94 -4.72
N LYS A 106 -14.19 16.94 -3.55
CA LYS A 106 -13.68 17.59 -2.33
C LYS A 106 -12.37 16.97 -1.86
N VAL A 107 -12.30 15.63 -1.81
CA VAL A 107 -11.12 14.89 -1.37
C VAL A 107 -9.97 15.04 -2.36
N MET A 108 -10.25 14.90 -3.66
CA MET A 108 -9.25 15.05 -4.72
C MET A 108 -8.87 16.51 -5.02
N LYS A 109 -9.51 17.49 -4.36
CA LYS A 109 -9.32 18.94 -4.59
C LYS A 109 -9.53 19.33 -6.06
N MET A 110 -10.50 18.68 -6.71
CA MET A 110 -10.87 18.87 -8.11
C MET A 110 -12.15 19.71 -8.22
N LYS A 111 -12.35 20.35 -9.40
CA LYS A 111 -13.61 21.07 -9.67
C LYS A 111 -14.74 20.09 -9.91
N LYS A 112 -15.97 20.44 -9.48
CA LYS A 112 -17.17 19.58 -9.55
C LYS A 112 -17.56 19.11 -10.98
N ASP A 113 -17.09 19.81 -12.02
CA ASP A 113 -17.43 19.50 -13.41
C ASP A 113 -16.32 18.70 -14.15
N GLN A 114 -15.23 18.39 -13.47
CA GLN A 114 -14.16 17.62 -14.08
C GLN A 114 -14.56 16.16 -14.28
N GLN A 115 -13.94 15.54 -15.28
CA GLN A 115 -14.11 14.12 -15.52
C GLN A 115 -13.00 13.32 -14.87
N VAL A 116 -13.35 12.12 -14.41
CA VAL A 116 -12.44 11.14 -13.82
C VAL A 116 -12.68 9.78 -14.44
N THR A 117 -11.69 8.94 -14.43
CA THR A 117 -11.90 7.52 -14.66
C THR A 117 -12.43 6.88 -13.39
N HIS A 118 -13.52 6.15 -13.51
CA HIS A 118 -14.15 5.37 -12.45
C HIS A 118 -13.94 3.89 -12.73
N ILE A 119 -13.32 3.19 -11.80
CA ILE A 119 -13.11 1.74 -11.88
C ILE A 119 -13.77 1.12 -10.67
N LEU A 120 -14.68 0.19 -10.91
CA LEU A 120 -15.28 -0.67 -9.89
C LEU A 120 -14.97 -2.12 -10.27
N LEU A 121 -14.28 -2.83 -9.41
CA LEU A 121 -13.94 -4.23 -9.65
C LEU A 121 -13.98 -5.06 -8.36
N VAL A 122 -14.16 -6.37 -8.55
CA VAL A 122 -14.14 -7.37 -7.48
C VAL A 122 -12.85 -8.16 -7.60
N HIS A 123 -12.07 -8.18 -6.55
CA HIS A 123 -10.89 -9.04 -6.43
C HIS A 123 -11.28 -10.37 -5.80
N SER A 124 -10.73 -11.45 -6.33
CA SER A 124 -10.99 -12.81 -5.87
C SER A 124 -9.70 -13.56 -5.59
N GLU A 125 -9.74 -14.43 -4.59
CA GLU A 125 -8.71 -15.40 -4.24
C GLU A 125 -9.29 -16.79 -4.42
N ASN A 126 -8.68 -17.63 -5.28
CA ASN A 126 -9.20 -18.94 -5.62
C ASN A 126 -10.69 -18.91 -6.05
N LYS A 127 -11.06 -17.88 -6.85
CA LYS A 127 -12.43 -17.61 -7.32
C LYS A 127 -13.44 -17.19 -6.24
N VAL A 128 -12.99 -16.95 -5.01
CA VAL A 128 -13.82 -16.44 -3.93
C VAL A 128 -13.62 -14.91 -3.85
N PRO A 129 -14.68 -14.10 -3.93
CA PRO A 129 -14.58 -12.64 -3.76
C PRO A 129 -14.06 -12.28 -2.37
N ILE A 130 -13.02 -11.44 -2.33
CA ILE A 130 -12.39 -11.02 -1.07
C ILE A 130 -12.42 -9.52 -0.85
N GLN A 131 -12.49 -8.73 -1.94
CA GLN A 131 -12.46 -7.28 -1.87
C GLN A 131 -13.17 -6.65 -3.06
N ILE A 132 -13.85 -5.53 -2.82
CA ILE A 132 -14.30 -4.63 -3.88
C ILE A 132 -13.40 -3.40 -3.85
N GLU A 133 -12.95 -2.99 -5.02
CA GLU A 133 -12.25 -1.74 -5.22
C GLU A 133 -13.15 -0.78 -6.02
N ASP A 134 -13.45 0.38 -5.43
CA ASP A 134 -14.17 1.49 -6.07
C ASP A 134 -13.22 2.69 -6.13
N ARG A 135 -12.69 2.98 -7.32
CA ARG A 135 -11.57 3.92 -7.52
C ARG A 135 -11.92 5.03 -8.50
N PHE A 136 -11.55 6.24 -8.12
CA PHE A 136 -11.61 7.43 -8.96
C PHE A 136 -10.20 7.93 -9.25
N ILE A 137 -9.91 8.21 -10.52
CA ILE A 137 -8.55 8.55 -11.00
C ILE A 137 -8.66 9.77 -11.89
N ASP A 138 -7.77 10.74 -11.72
CA ASP A 138 -7.65 11.88 -12.64
C ASP A 138 -7.26 11.36 -14.04
N ILE A 139 -8.06 11.67 -15.04
CA ILE A 139 -7.84 11.24 -16.43
C ILE A 139 -6.52 11.78 -17.01
N ASN A 140 -6.04 12.93 -16.50
CA ASN A 140 -4.78 13.51 -16.95
C ASN A 140 -3.57 12.76 -16.37
N PHE A 141 -3.74 12.14 -15.20
CA PHE A 141 -2.67 11.35 -14.57
C PHE A 141 -2.47 10.00 -15.25
N ALA A 142 -3.55 9.34 -15.64
CA ALA A 142 -3.51 8.01 -16.23
C ALA A 142 -4.43 7.91 -17.48
N PRO A 143 -4.11 8.59 -18.58
CA PRO A 143 -5.01 8.70 -19.75
C PRO A 143 -5.28 7.35 -20.44
N GLU A 144 -4.37 6.40 -20.35
CA GLU A 144 -4.50 5.08 -21.01
C GLU A 144 -5.10 3.99 -20.11
N ILE A 145 -5.55 4.36 -18.92
CA ILE A 145 -6.02 3.36 -17.94
C ILE A 145 -7.28 2.62 -18.39
N LEU A 146 -8.14 3.27 -19.19
CA LEU A 146 -9.35 2.65 -19.75
C LEU A 146 -9.06 1.51 -20.73
N GLY A 147 -7.88 1.50 -21.35
CA GLY A 147 -7.43 0.45 -22.26
C GLY A 147 -6.74 -0.72 -21.57
N GLN A 148 -6.58 -0.69 -20.25
CA GLN A 148 -5.87 -1.73 -19.50
C GLN A 148 -6.78 -2.93 -19.22
N ASP A 149 -6.21 -4.12 -19.30
CA ASP A 149 -6.88 -5.34 -18.84
C ASP A 149 -6.60 -5.59 -17.35
N PHE A 150 -7.63 -5.51 -16.57
CA PHE A 150 -7.57 -5.75 -15.12
C PHE A 150 -8.05 -7.14 -14.70
N SER A 151 -8.20 -8.10 -15.61
CA SER A 151 -8.61 -9.47 -15.25
C SER A 151 -7.59 -10.19 -14.38
N ASN A 152 -6.29 -9.95 -14.61
CA ASN A 152 -5.16 -10.55 -13.88
C ASN A 152 -4.17 -9.51 -13.36
N ASN A 153 -4.46 -8.23 -13.52
CA ASN A 153 -3.65 -7.12 -13.03
C ASN A 153 -4.51 -6.19 -12.17
N THR A 154 -3.90 -5.28 -11.47
CA THR A 154 -4.64 -4.33 -10.62
C THR A 154 -4.45 -2.90 -11.09
N PRO A 155 -5.44 -2.01 -10.88
CA PRO A 155 -5.24 -0.58 -11.08
C PRO A 155 -4.07 -0.03 -10.25
N SER A 156 -3.83 -0.57 -9.06
CA SER A 156 -2.70 -0.18 -8.20
C SER A 156 -1.35 -0.50 -8.85
N ALA A 157 -1.16 -1.68 -9.44
CA ALA A 157 0.08 -2.05 -10.14
C ALA A 157 0.31 -1.15 -11.35
N TYR A 158 -0.74 -0.91 -12.15
CA TYR A 158 -0.64 -0.01 -13.31
C TYR A 158 -0.27 1.41 -12.89
N LEU A 159 -0.93 1.99 -11.88
CA LEU A 159 -0.64 3.34 -11.40
C LEU A 159 0.77 3.46 -10.83
N SER A 160 1.25 2.44 -10.12
CA SER A 160 2.63 2.41 -9.60
C SER A 160 3.67 2.31 -10.70
N SER A 161 3.34 1.77 -11.88
CA SER A 161 4.23 1.75 -13.04
C SER A 161 4.36 3.12 -13.72
N ILE A 162 3.35 4.00 -13.57
CA ILE A 162 3.38 5.38 -14.08
C ILE A 162 4.18 6.28 -13.14
N ALA A 163 3.87 6.22 -11.84
CA ALA A 163 4.56 7.02 -10.85
C ALA A 163 4.52 6.32 -9.47
N PRO A 164 5.61 6.42 -8.68
CA PRO A 164 5.62 5.89 -7.32
C PRO A 164 4.64 6.68 -6.44
N LEU A 165 3.99 5.98 -5.51
CA LEU A 165 3.16 6.60 -4.49
C LEU A 165 4.02 7.52 -3.62
N GLN A 166 3.65 8.79 -3.52
CA GLN A 166 4.39 9.79 -2.74
C GLN A 166 3.75 10.02 -1.37
N GLU A 167 2.42 10.08 -1.33
CA GLU A 167 1.65 10.38 -0.12
C GLU A 167 0.30 9.67 -0.19
N ALA A 168 -0.19 9.18 0.94
CA ALA A 168 -1.51 8.58 1.05
C ALA A 168 -2.14 8.87 2.42
N GLU A 169 -3.44 9.14 2.40
CA GLU A 169 -4.28 9.16 3.59
C GLU A 169 -5.17 7.94 3.59
N GLN A 170 -5.38 7.34 4.76
CA GLN A 170 -6.23 6.16 4.90
C GLN A 170 -7.14 6.27 6.10
N VAL A 171 -8.42 5.96 5.88
CA VAL A 171 -9.43 5.85 6.93
C VAL A 171 -10.05 4.46 6.88
N VAL A 172 -10.12 3.78 8.02
CA VAL A 172 -10.71 2.44 8.16
C VAL A 172 -11.97 2.54 9.03
N LYS A 173 -13.07 1.97 8.53
CA LYS A 173 -14.36 1.91 9.25
C LYS A 173 -14.95 0.51 9.17
N ALA A 174 -15.61 0.06 10.22
CA ALA A 174 -16.49 -1.11 10.17
C ALA A 174 -17.88 -0.64 9.74
N ILE A 175 -18.43 -1.27 8.71
CA ILE A 175 -19.75 -0.93 8.16
C ILE A 175 -20.57 -2.20 7.91
N ILE A 176 -21.89 -2.03 7.83
CA ILE A 176 -22.76 -3.01 7.18
C ILE A 176 -22.87 -2.55 5.72
N PRO A 177 -22.41 -3.36 4.75
CA PRO A 177 -22.42 -2.95 3.35
C PRO A 177 -23.85 -2.87 2.80
N GLU A 178 -24.05 -2.04 1.79
CA GLU A 178 -25.28 -2.02 1.00
C GLU A 178 -25.47 -3.36 0.28
N LYS A 179 -26.74 -3.68 -0.06
CA LYS A 179 -27.09 -4.96 -0.68
C LYS A 179 -26.26 -5.27 -1.93
N PHE A 180 -26.05 -4.29 -2.80
CA PHE A 180 -25.25 -4.47 -4.02
C PHE A 180 -23.80 -4.92 -3.72
N ILE A 181 -23.17 -4.30 -2.73
CA ILE A 181 -21.79 -4.65 -2.30
C ILE A 181 -21.77 -6.02 -1.63
N ALA A 182 -22.76 -6.31 -0.77
CA ALA A 182 -22.87 -7.63 -0.11
C ALA A 182 -23.07 -8.76 -1.13
N ASP A 183 -23.91 -8.54 -2.15
CA ASP A 183 -24.16 -9.53 -3.22
C ASP A 183 -22.88 -9.79 -4.03
N LEU A 184 -22.11 -8.75 -4.39
CA LEU A 184 -20.83 -8.90 -5.11
C LEU A 184 -19.76 -9.64 -4.30
N LEU A 185 -19.74 -9.46 -2.97
CA LEU A 185 -18.84 -10.16 -2.05
C LEU A 185 -19.37 -11.52 -1.60
N MET A 186 -20.53 -11.96 -2.09
CA MET A 186 -21.21 -13.19 -1.65
C MET A 186 -21.39 -13.24 -0.13
N MET A 187 -21.63 -12.10 0.51
CA MET A 187 -21.77 -11.98 1.96
C MET A 187 -23.20 -12.24 2.40
N GLU A 188 -23.36 -12.87 3.55
CA GLU A 188 -24.66 -12.98 4.23
C GLU A 188 -25.16 -11.60 4.64
N LYS A 189 -26.48 -11.41 4.56
CA LYS A 189 -27.15 -10.15 4.95
C LYS A 189 -26.83 -9.77 6.39
N GLY A 190 -26.42 -8.52 6.59
CA GLY A 190 -26.13 -7.97 7.92
C GLY A 190 -24.74 -8.29 8.47
N ARG A 191 -23.91 -8.99 7.72
CA ARG A 191 -22.50 -9.20 8.08
C ARG A 191 -21.69 -7.91 7.91
N PRO A 192 -20.91 -7.50 8.91
CA PRO A 192 -20.05 -6.32 8.80
C PRO A 192 -18.82 -6.59 7.91
N CYS A 193 -18.32 -5.54 7.27
CA CYS A 193 -17.06 -5.55 6.56
C CYS A 193 -16.23 -4.30 6.91
N LEU A 194 -14.98 -4.28 6.51
CA LEU A 194 -14.12 -3.09 6.61
C LEU A 194 -14.26 -2.26 5.34
N LEU A 195 -14.56 -0.99 5.50
CA LEU A 195 -14.44 0.03 4.46
C LEU A 195 -13.11 0.76 4.67
N ILE A 196 -12.23 0.67 3.68
CA ILE A 196 -10.95 1.36 3.66
C ILE A 196 -11.03 2.44 2.60
N THR A 197 -11.05 3.70 3.02
CA THR A 197 -10.97 4.85 2.13
C THR A 197 -9.53 5.34 2.09
N ARG A 198 -8.99 5.44 0.90
CA ARG A 198 -7.64 5.95 0.65
C ARG A 198 -7.69 7.13 -0.29
#